data_11897096a3526b795171658a7289eb30
#
_entry.id   11897096a3526b795171658a7289eb30
#
_cell.length_a   1.000
_cell.length_b   1.000
_cell.length_c   1.000
_cell.angle_alpha   90.00
_cell.angle_beta   90.00
_cell.angle_gamma   90.00
#
_symmetry.space_group_name_H-M   'P 1'
#
loop_
_entity.id
_entity.type
_entity.pdbx_description
1 polymer ?
#
loop_
_entity_poly.entity_id
_entity_poly.type
_entity_poly.pdbx_seq_one_letter_code
_entity_poly.pdbx_strand_id
1 'polypeptide(L)'
;MLQNLCRALAFGSALFAATASFAEDRPDQIVIRYAPVTEPQLQPIAEYVKKAHALEKAQILLKPLRLPRPLKIEMRGCQGEINSWYEDDVVTICYEFLDDIWKNAPRETTPAGVAPIDAVIGPYVDVVFHEVGHAIFDYLAIPLFGREEDAADEISVYLTLKFPKADAHRLILGNAYQYRSDLVGHKLPLSLEKFANEHELGAQRFFNVLCLAYGYDPKLFGDVLKKGYLPAERADDCEDEYKQLNYAFDKLIRPHIDQQLAKQIYEAAWLPPTTMRPPRRLGRHSRPASAK
;
A
#
# COMPACT_ATOMS: atom_id res chain seq x y z
N MET A 1 -67.58 -58.08 1.19
CA MET A 1 -67.59 -56.74 1.72
C MET A 1 -66.22 -56.49 2.29
N LEU A 2 -65.36 -55.84 1.59
CA LEU A 2 -64.27 -55.01 2.08
C LEU A 2 -63.47 -54.52 0.87
N GLN A 3 -63.56 -53.21 0.61
CA GLN A 3 -62.88 -52.58 -0.52
C GLN A 3 -61.42 -52.27 -0.11
N ASN A 4 -60.50 -52.73 -0.95
CA ASN A 4 -59.06 -52.41 -0.80
C ASN A 4 -58.77 -51.12 -1.55
N LEU A 5 -58.28 -50.16 -0.81
CA LEU A 5 -57.73 -48.89 -1.30
C LEU A 5 -56.22 -49.04 -1.46
N CYS A 6 -55.71 -49.17 -2.67
CA CYS A 6 -54.30 -49.00 -2.99
C CYS A 6 -53.95 -47.51 -3.05
N ARG A 7 -53.11 -47.04 -2.16
CA ARG A 7 -52.44 -45.72 -2.24
C ARG A 7 -51.09 -45.89 -2.93
N ALA A 8 -51.01 -45.37 -4.13
CA ALA A 8 -49.75 -45.19 -4.85
C ALA A 8 -48.95 -44.01 -4.25
N LEU A 9 -47.75 -44.29 -3.77
CA LEU A 9 -46.77 -43.30 -3.35
C LEU A 9 -45.96 -42.88 -4.60
N ALA A 10 -46.20 -41.66 -5.07
CA ALA A 10 -45.36 -41.04 -6.08
C ALA A 10 -44.11 -40.43 -5.43
N PHE A 11 -42.96 -41.01 -5.70
CA PHE A 11 -41.65 -40.41 -5.38
C PHE A 11 -41.35 -39.31 -6.39
N GLY A 12 -41.50 -38.07 -5.97
CA GLY A 12 -41.03 -36.91 -6.72
C GLY A 12 -39.51 -36.75 -6.58
N SER A 13 -38.77 -37.09 -7.64
CA SER A 13 -37.34 -36.76 -7.76
C SER A 13 -37.16 -35.29 -8.00
N ALA A 14 -36.79 -34.53 -6.97
CA ALA A 14 -36.36 -33.15 -7.11
C ALA A 14 -34.96 -33.14 -7.74
N LEU A 15 -34.87 -32.79 -9.03
CA LEU A 15 -33.61 -32.45 -9.68
C LEU A 15 -33.13 -31.13 -9.07
N PHE A 16 -32.09 -31.19 -8.23
CA PHE A 16 -31.28 -30.04 -7.89
C PHE A 16 -30.44 -29.66 -9.12
N ALA A 17 -30.90 -28.70 -9.90
CA ALA A 17 -30.05 -28.04 -10.89
C ALA A 17 -29.00 -27.24 -10.13
N ALA A 18 -27.77 -27.78 -10.06
CA ALA A 18 -26.61 -27.02 -9.66
C ALA A 18 -26.39 -25.91 -10.72
N THR A 19 -26.83 -24.71 -10.43
CA THR A 19 -26.44 -23.53 -11.21
C THR A 19 -24.93 -23.36 -10.98
N ALA A 20 -24.12 -23.79 -11.95
CA ALA A 20 -22.74 -23.36 -12.05
C ALA A 20 -22.80 -21.83 -12.22
N SER A 21 -22.48 -21.12 -11.14
CA SER A 21 -22.24 -19.70 -11.20
C SER A 21 -20.98 -19.52 -12.03
N PHE A 22 -21.14 -19.25 -13.31
CA PHE A 22 -20.06 -18.74 -14.13
C PHE A 22 -19.60 -17.47 -13.46
N ALA A 23 -18.31 -17.42 -13.10
CA ALA A 23 -17.67 -16.18 -12.68
C ALA A 23 -17.89 -15.20 -13.84
N GLU A 24 -18.77 -14.24 -13.63
CA GLU A 24 -19.01 -13.16 -14.57
C GLU A 24 -17.66 -12.47 -14.77
N ASP A 25 -17.21 -12.42 -16.02
CA ASP A 25 -15.95 -11.77 -16.41
C ASP A 25 -16.17 -10.27 -16.16
N ARG A 26 -15.89 -9.84 -14.91
CA ARG A 26 -16.07 -8.44 -14.52
C ARG A 26 -14.97 -7.63 -15.19
N PRO A 27 -15.31 -6.52 -15.83
CA PRO A 27 -14.31 -5.63 -16.38
C PRO A 27 -13.30 -5.23 -15.27
N ASP A 28 -12.04 -5.04 -15.64
CA ASP A 28 -11.00 -4.63 -14.70
C ASP A 28 -11.47 -3.40 -13.92
N GLN A 29 -11.67 -3.57 -12.61
CA GLN A 29 -12.14 -2.49 -11.74
C GLN A 29 -11.02 -1.47 -11.45
N ILE A 30 -9.78 -1.84 -11.71
CA ILE A 30 -8.62 -0.95 -11.59
C ILE A 30 -8.12 -0.60 -12.98
N VAL A 31 -8.29 0.65 -13.37
CA VAL A 31 -7.81 1.17 -14.66
C VAL A 31 -6.51 1.92 -14.46
N ILE A 32 -5.46 1.56 -15.19
CA ILE A 32 -4.14 2.16 -15.03
C ILE A 32 -3.77 3.06 -16.21
N ARG A 33 -3.01 4.14 -15.92
CA ARG A 33 -2.52 5.06 -16.94
C ARG A 33 -1.14 5.61 -16.58
N TYR A 34 -0.20 5.55 -17.52
CA TYR A 34 1.03 6.35 -17.49
C TYR A 34 0.83 7.58 -18.39
N ALA A 35 0.66 8.74 -17.80
CA ALA A 35 0.55 9.97 -18.57
C ALA A 35 1.89 10.36 -19.22
N PRO A 36 1.88 11.02 -20.39
CA PRO A 36 3.09 11.52 -21.00
C PRO A 36 3.83 12.48 -20.08
N VAL A 37 5.17 12.41 -20.08
CA VAL A 37 6.03 13.30 -19.32
C VAL A 37 6.51 14.41 -20.21
N THR A 38 6.27 15.65 -19.81
CA THR A 38 6.72 16.86 -20.51
C THR A 38 8.03 17.39 -19.94
N GLU A 39 8.32 17.12 -18.69
CA GLU A 39 9.51 17.58 -17.97
C GLU A 39 10.69 16.63 -18.19
N PRO A 40 11.77 17.06 -18.90
CA PRO A 40 12.88 16.18 -19.26
C PRO A 40 13.56 15.50 -18.06
N GLN A 41 13.56 16.16 -16.88
CA GLN A 41 14.17 15.62 -15.67
C GLN A 41 13.38 14.43 -15.07
N LEU A 42 12.11 14.27 -15.43
CA LEU A 42 11.25 13.17 -14.97
C LEU A 42 11.25 11.97 -15.92
N GLN A 43 11.76 12.12 -17.13
CA GLN A 43 11.81 11.03 -18.12
C GLN A 43 12.48 9.76 -17.56
N PRO A 44 13.66 9.82 -16.90
CA PRO A 44 14.31 8.62 -16.40
C PRO A 44 13.48 7.82 -15.41
N ILE A 45 12.76 8.50 -14.50
CA ILE A 45 11.90 7.81 -13.52
C ILE A 45 10.65 7.25 -14.20
N ALA A 46 10.04 8.00 -15.12
CA ALA A 46 8.86 7.56 -15.85
C ALA A 46 9.16 6.30 -16.71
N GLU A 47 10.29 6.28 -17.41
CA GLU A 47 10.74 5.12 -18.17
C GLU A 47 11.02 3.92 -17.27
N TYR A 48 11.66 4.16 -16.12
CA TYR A 48 11.96 3.10 -15.17
C TYR A 48 10.70 2.45 -14.61
N VAL A 49 9.75 3.22 -14.08
CA VAL A 49 8.53 2.66 -13.46
C VAL A 49 7.66 1.96 -14.50
N LYS A 50 7.62 2.46 -15.72
CA LYS A 50 6.94 1.80 -16.85
C LYS A 50 7.60 0.48 -17.22
N LYS A 51 8.93 0.46 -17.32
CA LYS A 51 9.70 -0.77 -17.60
C LYS A 51 9.59 -1.79 -16.46
N ALA A 52 9.47 -1.32 -15.22
CA ALA A 52 9.25 -2.16 -14.05
C ALA A 52 7.81 -2.68 -13.93
N HIS A 53 6.91 -2.26 -14.82
CA HIS A 53 5.48 -2.56 -14.78
C HIS A 53 4.85 -2.19 -13.42
N ALA A 54 5.16 -0.98 -12.93
CA ALA A 54 4.78 -0.58 -11.58
C ALA A 54 3.26 -0.52 -11.40
N LEU A 55 2.53 0.13 -12.33
CA LEU A 55 1.06 0.21 -12.27
C LEU A 55 0.39 -1.14 -12.55
N GLU A 56 0.91 -1.95 -13.46
CA GLU A 56 0.39 -3.29 -13.73
C GLU A 56 0.50 -4.20 -12.49
N LYS A 57 1.59 -4.08 -11.74
CA LYS A 57 1.74 -4.78 -10.45
C LYS A 57 0.74 -4.27 -9.41
N ALA A 58 0.57 -2.96 -9.30
CA ALA A 58 -0.46 -2.37 -8.43
C ALA A 58 -1.85 -2.86 -8.81
N GLN A 59 -2.20 -2.86 -10.11
CA GLN A 59 -3.46 -3.39 -10.63
C GLN A 59 -3.69 -4.85 -10.21
N ILE A 60 -2.67 -5.70 -10.32
CA ILE A 60 -2.78 -7.11 -9.91
C ILE A 60 -2.97 -7.22 -8.39
N LEU A 61 -2.22 -6.46 -7.59
CA LEU A 61 -2.35 -6.47 -6.12
C LEU A 61 -3.74 -6.03 -5.65
N LEU A 62 -4.36 -5.11 -6.36
CA LEU A 62 -5.67 -4.56 -6.04
C LEU A 62 -6.84 -5.34 -6.67
N LYS A 63 -6.57 -6.27 -7.58
CA LYS A 63 -7.60 -7.08 -8.26
C LYS A 63 -8.58 -7.80 -7.33
N PRO A 64 -8.21 -8.22 -6.10
CA PRO A 64 -9.18 -8.80 -5.16
C PRO A 64 -10.25 -7.84 -4.64
N LEU A 65 -10.04 -6.52 -4.73
CA LEU A 65 -11.03 -5.54 -4.28
C LEU A 65 -12.27 -5.58 -5.18
N ARG A 66 -13.43 -5.64 -4.55
CA ARG A 66 -14.76 -5.58 -5.21
C ARG A 66 -15.32 -4.18 -5.03
N LEU A 67 -14.93 -3.27 -5.90
CA LEU A 67 -15.35 -1.88 -5.86
C LEU A 67 -16.71 -1.71 -6.56
N PRO A 68 -17.58 -0.77 -6.15
CA PRO A 68 -18.87 -0.50 -6.79
C PRO A 68 -18.74 0.15 -8.17
N ARG A 69 -17.61 0.80 -8.45
CA ARG A 69 -17.28 1.47 -9.72
C ARG A 69 -15.77 1.38 -9.99
N PRO A 70 -15.31 1.54 -11.25
CA PRO A 70 -13.90 1.50 -11.57
C PRO A 70 -13.10 2.60 -10.85
N LEU A 71 -11.92 2.25 -10.34
CA LEU A 71 -10.92 3.16 -9.80
C LEU A 71 -9.80 3.34 -10.81
N LYS A 72 -9.46 4.57 -11.15
CA LYS A 72 -8.32 4.88 -12.00
C LYS A 72 -7.08 5.14 -11.15
N ILE A 73 -5.93 4.57 -11.55
CA ILE A 73 -4.61 4.89 -10.98
C ILE A 73 -3.75 5.48 -12.08
N GLU A 74 -3.31 6.71 -11.91
CA GLU A 74 -2.54 7.43 -12.91
C GLU A 74 -1.18 7.87 -12.35
N MET A 75 -0.10 7.61 -13.10
CA MET A 75 1.20 8.26 -12.88
C MET A 75 1.35 9.43 -13.84
N ARG A 76 1.69 10.63 -13.32
CA ARG A 76 1.84 11.86 -14.12
C ARG A 76 2.89 12.81 -13.54
N GLY A 77 3.33 13.77 -14.34
CA GLY A 77 4.04 14.95 -13.83
C GLY A 77 3.09 15.89 -13.12
N CYS A 78 3.50 16.44 -11.99
CA CYS A 78 2.71 17.32 -11.13
C CYS A 78 3.33 18.72 -11.01
N GLN A 79 4.05 19.19 -12.03
CA GLN A 79 4.59 20.55 -12.11
C GLN A 79 5.57 20.91 -10.97
N GLY A 80 6.30 19.91 -10.45
CA GLY A 80 7.26 20.08 -9.35
C GLY A 80 6.71 19.75 -7.98
N GLU A 81 5.43 19.43 -7.86
CA GLU A 81 4.82 19.01 -6.60
C GLU A 81 5.22 17.57 -6.27
N ILE A 82 5.77 17.37 -5.07
CA ILE A 82 6.14 16.07 -4.53
C ILE A 82 4.96 15.55 -3.71
N ASN A 83 3.99 14.93 -4.38
CA ASN A 83 2.74 14.52 -3.76
C ASN A 83 2.13 13.30 -4.47
N SER A 84 1.07 12.75 -3.87
CA SER A 84 0.10 11.84 -4.45
C SER A 84 -1.23 12.14 -3.78
N TRP A 85 -2.36 11.83 -4.44
CA TRP A 85 -3.68 12.06 -3.86
C TRP A 85 -4.76 11.22 -4.54
N TYR A 86 -5.85 11.01 -3.83
CA TYR A 86 -7.11 10.50 -4.38
C TYR A 86 -8.11 11.65 -4.55
N GLU A 87 -8.70 11.79 -5.72
CA GLU A 87 -9.76 12.76 -6.03
C GLU A 87 -10.57 12.28 -7.23
N ASP A 88 -11.89 12.42 -7.19
CA ASP A 88 -12.78 12.14 -8.31
C ASP A 88 -12.58 10.76 -8.98
N ASP A 89 -12.52 9.69 -8.18
CA ASP A 89 -12.28 8.31 -8.64
C ASP A 89 -10.90 8.07 -9.28
N VAL A 90 -9.94 8.97 -9.03
CA VAL A 90 -8.59 8.89 -9.57
C VAL A 90 -7.56 8.96 -8.44
N VAL A 91 -6.74 7.92 -8.32
CA VAL A 91 -5.48 7.97 -7.57
C VAL A 91 -4.41 8.53 -8.48
N THR A 92 -3.86 9.68 -8.12
CA THR A 92 -2.75 10.32 -8.83
C THR A 92 -1.45 10.10 -8.08
N ILE A 93 -0.43 9.56 -8.76
CA ILE A 93 0.93 9.39 -8.23
C ILE A 93 1.86 10.27 -9.06
N CYS A 94 2.47 11.27 -8.43
CA CYS A 94 3.37 12.19 -9.12
C CYS A 94 4.71 11.52 -9.42
N TYR A 95 5.25 11.69 -10.62
CA TYR A 95 6.61 11.26 -10.91
C TYR A 95 7.66 11.97 -10.04
N GLU A 96 7.36 13.19 -9.59
CA GLU A 96 8.19 13.94 -8.65
C GLU A 96 8.33 13.22 -7.30
N PHE A 97 7.24 12.64 -6.78
CA PHE A 97 7.29 11.83 -5.56
C PHE A 97 8.19 10.60 -5.76
N LEU A 98 8.03 9.89 -6.89
CA LEU A 98 8.86 8.73 -7.20
C LEU A 98 10.35 9.10 -7.41
N ASP A 99 10.63 10.25 -8.02
CA ASP A 99 11.99 10.78 -8.18
C ASP A 99 12.60 11.19 -6.83
N ASP A 100 11.77 11.69 -5.89
CA ASP A 100 12.23 12.05 -4.55
C ASP A 100 12.60 10.83 -3.71
N ILE A 101 11.74 9.82 -3.60
CA ILE A 101 12.08 8.57 -2.88
C ILE A 101 13.31 7.89 -3.46
N TRP A 102 13.43 7.92 -4.79
CA TRP A 102 14.63 7.41 -5.48
C TRP A 102 15.89 8.23 -5.10
N LYS A 103 15.76 9.54 -5.04
CA LYS A 103 16.84 10.45 -4.65
C LYS A 103 17.33 10.21 -3.24
N ASN A 104 16.44 9.86 -2.36
CA ASN A 104 16.68 9.66 -0.94
C ASN A 104 17.01 8.22 -0.57
N ALA A 105 16.93 7.27 -1.53
CA ALA A 105 17.32 5.88 -1.29
C ALA A 105 18.81 5.77 -0.89
N PRO A 106 19.15 4.90 0.07
CA PRO A 106 20.52 4.71 0.51
C PRO A 106 21.37 4.10 -0.61
N ARG A 107 22.67 4.37 -0.62
CA ARG A 107 23.59 3.79 -1.61
C ARG A 107 23.90 2.32 -1.33
N GLU A 108 23.84 1.93 -0.07
CA GLU A 108 24.13 0.60 0.44
C GLU A 108 23.08 0.19 1.46
N THR A 109 22.98 -1.09 1.77
CA THR A 109 22.08 -1.57 2.82
C THR A 109 22.40 -0.88 4.14
N THR A 110 21.39 -0.31 4.76
CA THR A 110 21.52 0.44 6.01
C THR A 110 21.78 -0.49 7.20
N PRO A 111 22.24 0.02 8.36
CA PRO A 111 22.35 -0.79 9.60
C PRO A 111 21.00 -1.38 10.04
N ALA A 112 19.89 -0.75 9.66
CA ALA A 112 18.54 -1.26 9.89
C ALA A 112 18.22 -2.49 9.01
N GLY A 113 19.00 -2.73 7.95
CA GLY A 113 18.76 -3.80 6.98
C GLY A 113 17.99 -3.37 5.74
N VAL A 114 17.70 -2.08 5.58
CA VAL A 114 16.98 -1.56 4.40
C VAL A 114 17.93 -1.54 3.20
N ALA A 115 17.65 -2.37 2.21
CA ALA A 115 18.39 -2.35 0.95
C ALA A 115 17.98 -1.13 0.09
N PRO A 116 18.85 -0.64 -0.82
CA PRO A 116 18.53 0.50 -1.68
C PRO A 116 17.21 0.35 -2.44
N ILE A 117 16.93 -0.85 -2.95
CA ILE A 117 15.71 -1.13 -3.69
C ILE A 117 14.48 -1.15 -2.78
N ASP A 118 14.60 -1.60 -1.53
CA ASP A 118 13.50 -1.65 -0.58
C ASP A 118 13.08 -0.24 -0.14
N ALA A 119 14.04 0.69 -0.02
CA ALA A 119 13.79 2.10 0.24
C ALA A 119 13.09 2.85 -0.92
N VAL A 120 12.95 2.20 -2.08
CA VAL A 120 12.17 2.73 -3.22
C VAL A 120 10.82 2.02 -3.32
N ILE A 121 10.80 0.69 -3.21
CA ILE A 121 9.57 -0.08 -3.39
C ILE A 121 8.65 0.05 -2.16
N GLY A 122 9.20 0.11 -0.94
CA GLY A 122 8.41 0.28 0.29
C GLY A 122 7.51 1.51 0.23
N PRO A 123 8.06 2.73 0.07
CA PRO A 123 7.28 3.94 -0.08
C PRO A 123 6.33 3.95 -1.29
N TYR A 124 6.73 3.30 -2.41
CA TYR A 124 5.85 3.17 -3.56
C TYR A 124 4.61 2.32 -3.27
N VAL A 125 4.78 1.17 -2.64
CA VAL A 125 3.66 0.30 -2.25
C VAL A 125 2.79 0.99 -1.22
N ASP A 126 3.41 1.69 -0.27
CA ASP A 126 2.74 2.46 0.76
C ASP A 126 1.82 3.52 0.15
N VAL A 127 2.34 4.39 -0.71
CA VAL A 127 1.53 5.46 -1.31
C VAL A 127 0.39 4.91 -2.17
N VAL A 128 0.61 3.82 -2.90
CA VAL A 128 -0.47 3.18 -3.68
C VAL A 128 -1.59 2.70 -2.76
N PHE A 129 -1.25 2.02 -1.66
CA PHE A 129 -2.26 1.50 -0.74
C PHE A 129 -2.91 2.59 0.10
N HIS A 130 -2.18 3.64 0.45
CA HIS A 130 -2.67 4.82 1.14
C HIS A 130 -3.76 5.52 0.30
N GLU A 131 -3.45 5.88 -0.94
CA GLU A 131 -4.41 6.56 -1.83
C GLU A 131 -5.60 5.66 -2.20
N VAL A 132 -5.38 4.36 -2.34
CA VAL A 132 -6.47 3.39 -2.49
C VAL A 132 -7.29 3.26 -1.20
N GLY A 133 -6.70 3.48 -0.04
CA GLY A 133 -7.40 3.59 1.25
C GLY A 133 -8.47 4.67 1.21
N HIS A 134 -8.14 5.89 0.77
CA HIS A 134 -9.09 6.97 0.56
C HIS A 134 -10.23 6.58 -0.39
N ALA A 135 -9.88 5.96 -1.54
CA ALA A 135 -10.88 5.46 -2.48
C ALA A 135 -11.81 4.40 -1.87
N ILE A 136 -11.29 3.52 -1.01
CA ILE A 136 -12.09 2.51 -0.30
C ILE A 136 -13.07 3.20 0.67
N PHE A 137 -12.61 4.20 1.43
CA PHE A 137 -13.45 4.93 2.37
C PHE A 137 -14.60 5.66 1.66
N ASP A 138 -14.30 6.34 0.55
CA ASP A 138 -15.31 6.99 -0.29
C ASP A 138 -16.28 5.99 -0.91
N TYR A 139 -15.77 4.97 -1.61
CA TYR A 139 -16.60 4.03 -2.37
C TYR A 139 -17.52 3.18 -1.51
N LEU A 140 -17.07 2.82 -0.31
CA LEU A 140 -17.82 1.97 0.61
C LEU A 140 -18.51 2.78 1.72
N ALA A 141 -18.39 4.12 1.68
CA ALA A 141 -18.93 5.04 2.70
C ALA A 141 -18.55 4.59 4.13
N ILE A 142 -17.26 4.30 4.34
CA ILE A 142 -16.73 3.80 5.61
C ILE A 142 -16.75 4.91 6.67
N PRO A 143 -17.43 4.73 7.81
CA PRO A 143 -17.42 5.73 8.86
C PRO A 143 -16.06 5.75 9.58
N LEU A 144 -15.46 6.94 9.68
CA LEU A 144 -14.19 7.16 10.37
C LEU A 144 -14.41 8.04 11.60
N PHE A 145 -13.74 7.70 12.72
CA PHE A 145 -13.78 8.48 13.97
C PHE A 145 -12.51 9.30 14.22
N GLY A 146 -11.59 9.31 13.26
CA GLY A 146 -10.33 10.02 13.34
C GLY A 146 -10.06 10.78 12.05
N ARG A 147 -8.81 11.14 11.86
CA ARG A 147 -8.36 11.72 10.61
C ARG A 147 -8.33 10.62 9.55
N GLU A 148 -8.80 10.96 8.37
CA GLU A 148 -8.82 10.03 7.24
C GLU A 148 -7.41 9.62 6.82
N GLU A 149 -6.45 10.54 6.90
CA GLU A 149 -5.04 10.30 6.62
C GLU A 149 -4.42 9.21 7.50
N ASP A 150 -4.72 9.23 8.80
CA ASP A 150 -4.23 8.21 9.73
C ASP A 150 -4.85 6.84 9.40
N ALA A 151 -6.14 6.82 9.07
CA ALA A 151 -6.82 5.60 8.66
C ALA A 151 -6.28 5.05 7.31
N ALA A 152 -5.91 5.92 6.37
CA ALA A 152 -5.30 5.51 5.10
C ALA A 152 -3.90 4.93 5.31
N ASP A 153 -3.09 5.51 6.21
CA ASP A 153 -1.80 4.93 6.63
C ASP A 153 -1.98 3.53 7.26
N GLU A 154 -2.97 3.36 8.13
CA GLU A 154 -3.27 2.06 8.75
C GLU A 154 -3.67 1.01 7.72
N ILE A 155 -4.51 1.37 6.73
CA ILE A 155 -4.88 0.48 5.61
C ILE A 155 -3.67 0.09 4.79
N SER A 156 -2.78 1.04 4.48
CA SER A 156 -1.55 0.77 3.74
C SER A 156 -0.67 -0.25 4.45
N VAL A 157 -0.40 -0.04 5.74
CA VAL A 157 0.37 -0.99 6.57
C VAL A 157 -0.34 -2.34 6.63
N TYR A 158 -1.65 -2.37 6.87
CA TYR A 158 -2.43 -3.60 6.96
C TYR A 158 -2.33 -4.45 5.69
N LEU A 159 -2.50 -3.86 4.51
CA LEU A 159 -2.40 -4.55 3.22
C LEU A 159 -0.95 -5.02 2.97
N THR A 160 0.04 -4.20 3.32
CA THR A 160 1.47 -4.56 3.20
C THR A 160 1.82 -5.77 4.06
N LEU A 161 1.21 -5.92 5.23
CA LEU A 161 1.42 -7.09 6.10
C LEU A 161 0.79 -8.40 5.58
N LYS A 162 0.01 -8.36 4.50
CA LYS A 162 -0.53 -9.57 3.84
C LYS A 162 0.43 -10.24 2.86
N PHE A 163 1.52 -9.57 2.51
CA PHE A 163 2.59 -10.17 1.70
C PHE A 163 3.30 -11.33 2.43
N PRO A 164 4.07 -12.19 1.72
CA PRO A 164 4.93 -13.18 2.37
C PRO A 164 5.80 -12.50 3.42
N LYS A 165 6.03 -13.17 4.56
CA LYS A 165 6.69 -12.56 5.73
C LYS A 165 7.98 -11.82 5.40
N ALA A 166 8.84 -12.39 4.54
CA ALA A 166 10.08 -11.75 4.13
C ALA A 166 9.85 -10.47 3.33
N ASP A 167 8.86 -10.47 2.43
CA ASP A 167 8.52 -9.32 1.60
C ASP A 167 7.83 -8.23 2.45
N ALA A 168 6.89 -8.62 3.33
CA ALA A 168 6.26 -7.70 4.27
C ALA A 168 7.29 -6.97 5.15
N HIS A 169 8.27 -7.71 5.71
CA HIS A 169 9.35 -7.12 6.51
C HIS A 169 10.15 -6.09 5.70
N ARG A 170 10.54 -6.42 4.47
CA ARG A 170 11.29 -5.52 3.58
C ARG A 170 10.49 -4.27 3.22
N LEU A 171 9.20 -4.43 2.88
CA LEU A 171 8.32 -3.33 2.52
C LEU A 171 8.08 -2.38 3.69
N ILE A 172 7.78 -2.91 4.86
CA ILE A 172 7.58 -2.10 6.08
C ILE A 172 8.83 -1.32 6.46
N LEU A 173 10.01 -1.96 6.47
CA LEU A 173 11.25 -1.24 6.78
C LEU A 173 11.60 -0.22 5.69
N GLY A 174 11.33 -0.53 4.42
CA GLY A 174 11.50 0.39 3.31
C GLY A 174 10.58 1.60 3.44
N ASN A 175 9.30 1.39 3.78
CA ASN A 175 8.34 2.46 4.05
C ASN A 175 8.81 3.32 5.24
N ALA A 176 9.08 2.73 6.40
CA ALA A 176 9.55 3.47 7.56
C ALA A 176 10.81 4.31 7.25
N TYR A 177 11.68 3.84 6.35
CA TYR A 177 12.90 4.56 5.97
C TYR A 177 12.64 5.93 5.36
N GLN A 178 11.51 6.17 4.67
CA GLN A 178 11.19 7.48 4.10
C GLN A 178 11.04 8.57 5.17
N TYR A 179 10.55 8.22 6.36
CA TYR A 179 10.31 9.15 7.47
C TYR A 179 11.55 9.44 8.33
N ARG A 180 12.69 8.77 8.06
CA ARG A 180 13.91 8.90 8.89
C ARG A 180 14.45 10.33 8.99
N SER A 181 14.25 11.14 7.95
CA SER A 181 14.68 12.54 7.97
C SER A 181 14.01 13.34 9.07
N ASP A 182 12.80 12.95 9.43
CA ASP A 182 12.01 13.60 10.47
C ASP A 182 12.40 13.16 11.89
N LEU A 183 13.17 12.07 12.00
CA LEU A 183 13.75 11.61 13.27
C LEU A 183 15.09 12.29 13.58
N VAL A 184 15.81 12.75 12.54
CA VAL A 184 17.18 13.26 12.69
C VAL A 184 17.21 14.74 12.31
N GLY A 185 17.49 15.60 13.27
CA GLY A 185 17.88 16.99 13.00
C GLY A 185 16.78 18.04 13.09
N HIS A 186 15.58 17.73 13.54
CA HIS A 186 14.62 18.77 13.88
C HIS A 186 15.09 19.54 15.12
N LYS A 187 15.68 20.71 14.87
CA LYS A 187 15.86 21.70 15.93
C LYS A 187 14.47 22.24 16.28
N LEU A 188 13.96 21.90 17.45
CA LEU A 188 12.78 22.56 18.00
C LEU A 188 13.03 24.07 18.11
N PRO A 189 12.00 24.90 17.89
CA PRO A 189 10.59 24.54 17.82
C PRO A 189 10.13 24.13 16.39
N LEU A 190 9.30 23.07 16.30
CA LEU A 190 8.52 22.79 15.11
C LEU A 190 7.56 23.98 14.85
N SER A 191 7.37 24.36 13.59
CA SER A 191 6.39 25.39 13.26
C SER A 191 4.97 24.91 13.56
N LEU A 192 4.08 25.79 13.98
CA LEU A 192 2.67 25.44 14.22
C LEU A 192 1.98 24.90 12.97
N GLU A 193 2.42 25.31 11.79
CA GLU A 193 1.92 24.82 10.49
C GLU A 193 2.10 23.30 10.35
N LYS A 194 3.23 22.74 10.85
CA LYS A 194 3.45 21.28 10.82
C LYS A 194 2.47 20.51 11.69
N PHE A 195 1.99 21.09 12.78
CA PHE A 195 0.97 20.48 13.63
C PHE A 195 -0.45 20.68 13.10
N ALA A 196 -0.66 21.67 12.22
CA ALA A 196 -1.95 21.95 11.59
C ALA A 196 -2.14 21.16 10.27
N ASN A 197 -1.13 20.42 9.82
CA ASN A 197 -1.22 19.59 8.63
C ASN A 197 -2.23 18.44 8.82
N GLU A 198 -2.89 18.05 7.76
CA GLU A 198 -3.80 16.89 7.74
C GLU A 198 -3.10 15.58 8.04
N HIS A 199 -1.84 15.43 7.60
CA HIS A 199 -0.99 14.30 7.94
C HIS A 199 -0.31 14.49 9.30
N GLU A 200 -0.06 13.38 9.99
CA GLU A 200 0.82 13.36 11.15
C GLU A 200 2.26 13.76 10.78
N LEU A 201 3.01 14.16 11.79
CA LEU A 201 4.45 14.36 11.62
C LEU A 201 5.11 13.05 11.17
N GLY A 202 6.08 13.13 10.26
CA GLY A 202 6.77 11.94 9.77
C GLY A 202 7.37 11.07 10.88
N ALA A 203 7.80 11.69 12.00
CA ALA A 203 8.22 10.95 13.19
C ALA A 203 7.09 10.10 13.80
N GLN A 204 5.86 10.60 13.83
CA GLN A 204 4.70 9.86 14.33
C GLN A 204 4.36 8.71 13.37
N ARG A 205 4.27 9.00 12.08
CA ARG A 205 4.04 7.97 11.03
C ARG A 205 5.10 6.86 11.08
N PHE A 206 6.38 7.20 11.29
CA PHE A 206 7.44 6.21 11.47
C PHE A 206 7.14 5.23 12.61
N PHE A 207 6.80 5.75 13.80
CA PHE A 207 6.51 4.89 14.94
C PHE A 207 5.21 4.10 14.78
N ASN A 208 4.18 4.67 14.15
CA ASN A 208 2.91 4.00 13.88
C ASN A 208 3.09 2.82 12.92
N VAL A 209 3.84 3.01 11.82
CA VAL A 209 4.17 1.93 10.88
C VAL A 209 4.89 0.77 11.59
N LEU A 210 5.90 1.07 12.41
CA LEU A 210 6.66 0.03 13.13
C LEU A 210 5.83 -0.63 14.23
N CYS A 211 4.96 0.11 14.91
CA CYS A 211 4.10 -0.41 15.94
C CYS A 211 3.06 -1.40 15.37
N LEU A 212 2.34 -1.03 14.31
CA LEU A 212 1.38 -1.93 13.66
C LEU A 212 2.06 -3.20 13.14
N ALA A 213 3.26 -3.08 12.56
CA ALA A 213 4.02 -4.22 12.09
C ALA A 213 4.48 -5.14 13.24
N TYR A 214 4.99 -4.56 14.33
CA TYR A 214 5.35 -5.31 15.53
C TYR A 214 4.14 -5.99 16.17
N GLY A 215 3.02 -5.28 16.28
CA GLY A 215 1.76 -5.82 16.79
C GLY A 215 1.20 -6.98 15.96
N TYR A 216 1.44 -6.96 14.65
CA TYR A 216 1.08 -8.06 13.74
C TYR A 216 1.88 -9.34 14.00
N ASP A 217 3.21 -9.25 14.06
CA ASP A 217 4.10 -10.39 14.30
C ASP A 217 5.36 -9.94 15.08
N PRO A 218 5.32 -9.96 16.43
CA PRO A 218 6.46 -9.56 17.26
C PRO A 218 7.73 -10.39 17.04
N LYS A 219 7.61 -11.60 16.47
CA LYS A 219 8.77 -12.42 16.13
C LYS A 219 9.44 -11.97 14.85
N LEU A 220 8.63 -11.64 13.84
CA LEU A 220 9.11 -11.15 12.55
C LEU A 220 9.74 -9.77 12.67
N PHE A 221 9.11 -8.86 13.40
CA PHE A 221 9.54 -7.47 13.57
C PHE A 221 10.30 -7.20 14.89
N GLY A 222 10.67 -8.24 15.63
CA GLY A 222 11.38 -8.07 16.91
C GLY A 222 12.74 -7.41 16.82
N ASP A 223 13.31 -7.30 15.63
CA ASP A 223 14.55 -6.59 15.38
C ASP A 223 14.40 -5.07 15.50
N VAL A 224 13.23 -4.49 15.20
CA VAL A 224 12.99 -3.05 15.35
C VAL A 224 13.05 -2.63 16.82
N LEU A 225 12.53 -3.48 17.72
CA LEU A 225 12.63 -3.26 19.17
C LEU A 225 14.07 -3.44 19.66
N LYS A 226 14.74 -4.54 19.27
CA LYS A 226 16.11 -4.85 19.68
C LYS A 226 17.12 -3.79 19.24
N LYS A 227 16.91 -3.18 18.09
CA LYS A 227 17.74 -2.10 17.54
C LYS A 227 17.36 -0.70 18.06
N GLY A 228 16.31 -0.58 18.88
CA GLY A 228 15.86 0.68 19.46
C GLY A 228 15.13 1.60 18.47
N TYR A 229 14.64 1.07 17.35
CA TYR A 229 13.81 1.84 16.40
C TYR A 229 12.37 2.02 16.90
N LEU A 230 11.86 1.05 17.65
CA LEU A 230 10.59 1.14 18.36
C LEU A 230 10.89 1.17 19.87
N PRO A 231 10.52 2.24 20.61
CA PRO A 231 10.68 2.27 22.07
C PRO A 231 9.88 1.15 22.75
N ALA A 232 10.42 0.56 23.81
CA ALA A 232 9.76 -0.52 24.54
C ALA A 232 8.38 -0.11 25.08
N GLU A 233 8.28 1.08 25.67
CA GLU A 233 7.01 1.64 26.18
C GLU A 233 5.96 1.78 25.06
N ARG A 234 6.38 2.13 23.82
CA ARG A 234 5.47 2.20 22.67
C ARG A 234 5.05 0.80 22.19
N ALA A 235 5.93 -0.19 22.31
CA ALA A 235 5.68 -1.56 21.87
C ALA A 235 4.61 -2.27 22.70
N ASP A 236 4.39 -1.86 23.95
CA ASP A 236 3.42 -2.49 24.87
C ASP A 236 1.97 -2.43 24.35
N ASP A 237 1.61 -1.38 23.61
CA ASP A 237 0.25 -1.18 23.07
C ASP A 237 0.06 -1.73 21.66
N CYS A 238 1.14 -2.05 20.94
CA CYS A 238 1.11 -2.33 19.50
C CYS A 238 0.27 -3.54 19.11
N GLU A 239 0.26 -4.61 19.92
CA GLU A 239 -0.56 -5.78 19.62
C GLU A 239 -2.05 -5.45 19.71
N ASP A 240 -2.45 -4.60 20.64
CA ASP A 240 -3.84 -4.22 20.81
C ASP A 240 -4.28 -3.23 19.72
N GLU A 241 -3.42 -2.31 19.30
CA GLU A 241 -3.67 -1.43 18.15
C GLU A 241 -3.87 -2.25 16.88
N TYR A 242 -2.98 -3.21 16.60
CA TYR A 242 -3.15 -4.08 15.44
C TYR A 242 -4.43 -4.93 15.52
N LYS A 243 -4.81 -5.44 16.70
CA LYS A 243 -6.07 -6.20 16.87
C LYS A 243 -7.29 -5.32 16.57
N GLN A 244 -7.28 -4.05 16.98
CA GLN A 244 -8.36 -3.10 16.69
C GLN A 244 -8.46 -2.81 15.20
N LEU A 245 -7.33 -2.52 14.55
CA LEU A 245 -7.27 -2.33 13.10
C LEU A 245 -7.78 -3.57 12.35
N ASN A 246 -7.29 -4.77 12.71
CA ASN A 246 -7.73 -6.01 12.09
C ASN A 246 -9.25 -6.23 12.27
N TYR A 247 -9.79 -5.93 13.44
CA TYR A 247 -11.23 -6.03 13.70
C TYR A 247 -12.04 -5.07 12.82
N ALA A 248 -11.61 -3.81 12.72
CA ALA A 248 -12.27 -2.80 11.88
C ALA A 248 -12.22 -3.23 10.40
N PHE A 249 -11.04 -3.64 9.92
CA PHE A 249 -10.87 -4.14 8.56
C PHE A 249 -11.77 -5.34 8.25
N ASP A 250 -11.85 -6.29 9.17
CA ASP A 250 -12.68 -7.50 9.04
C ASP A 250 -14.18 -7.18 8.93
N LYS A 251 -14.62 -6.12 9.59
CA LYS A 251 -16.02 -5.70 9.57
C LYS A 251 -16.37 -4.84 8.37
N LEU A 252 -15.48 -3.94 7.98
CA LEU A 252 -15.81 -2.86 7.04
C LEU A 252 -15.28 -3.13 5.62
N ILE A 253 -14.12 -3.75 5.46
CA ILE A 253 -13.45 -3.87 4.17
C ILE A 253 -13.39 -5.32 3.68
N ARG A 254 -13.10 -6.29 4.55
CA ARG A 254 -12.99 -7.72 4.17
C ARG A 254 -14.20 -8.27 3.40
N PRO A 255 -15.47 -7.89 3.66
CA PRO A 255 -16.61 -8.34 2.86
C PRO A 255 -16.53 -7.94 1.38
N HIS A 256 -15.75 -6.91 1.07
CA HIS A 256 -15.52 -6.39 -0.27
C HIS A 256 -14.23 -6.91 -0.92
N ILE A 257 -13.63 -7.98 -0.37
CA ILE A 257 -12.41 -8.60 -0.91
C ILE A 257 -12.70 -10.04 -1.33
N ASP A 258 -12.27 -10.40 -2.53
CA ASP A 258 -12.19 -11.79 -2.95
C ASP A 258 -11.05 -12.49 -2.20
N GLN A 259 -11.40 -13.21 -1.13
CA GLN A 259 -10.44 -13.83 -0.22
C GLN A 259 -9.56 -14.90 -0.90
N GLN A 260 -10.15 -15.66 -1.83
CA GLN A 260 -9.42 -16.70 -2.53
C GLN A 260 -8.40 -16.11 -3.50
N LEU A 261 -8.80 -15.10 -4.26
CA LEU A 261 -7.92 -14.39 -5.18
C LEU A 261 -6.85 -13.60 -4.43
N ALA A 262 -7.21 -12.93 -3.32
CA ALA A 262 -6.27 -12.23 -2.46
C ALA A 262 -5.17 -13.16 -1.95
N LYS A 263 -5.54 -14.33 -1.43
CA LYS A 263 -4.57 -15.32 -0.97
C LYS A 263 -3.61 -15.72 -2.08
N GLN A 264 -4.10 -16.06 -3.28
CA GLN A 264 -3.26 -16.44 -4.41
C GLN A 264 -2.27 -15.34 -4.82
N ILE A 265 -2.72 -14.08 -4.84
CA ILE A 265 -1.92 -12.94 -5.26
C ILE A 265 -0.88 -12.60 -4.20
N TYR A 266 -1.28 -12.48 -2.93
CA TYR A 266 -0.38 -12.04 -1.87
C TYR A 266 0.62 -13.10 -1.41
N GLU A 267 0.38 -14.40 -1.67
CA GLU A 267 1.35 -15.47 -1.41
C GLU A 267 2.47 -15.54 -2.47
N ALA A 268 2.36 -14.83 -3.59
CA ALA A 268 3.40 -14.77 -4.61
C ALA A 268 4.59 -13.91 -4.17
N ALA A 269 5.79 -14.24 -4.65
CA ALA A 269 6.98 -13.41 -4.45
C ALA A 269 6.95 -12.20 -5.39
N TRP A 270 6.86 -11.02 -4.83
CA TRP A 270 6.72 -9.77 -5.58
C TRP A 270 8.00 -8.96 -5.67
N LEU A 271 8.87 -9.06 -4.68
CA LEU A 271 10.02 -8.18 -4.56
C LEU A 271 11.22 -8.72 -5.34
N PRO A 272 11.96 -7.83 -6.01
CA PRO A 272 13.22 -8.22 -6.60
C PRO A 272 14.27 -8.57 -5.52
N PRO A 273 15.37 -9.24 -5.92
CA PRO A 273 16.49 -9.48 -5.00
C PRO A 273 17.02 -8.17 -4.39
N THR A 274 17.40 -8.19 -3.12
CA THR A 274 17.96 -7.03 -2.42
C THR A 274 19.27 -6.51 -3.05
N THR A 275 19.93 -7.32 -3.86
CA THR A 275 21.12 -6.93 -4.65
C THR A 275 20.79 -6.03 -5.84
N MET A 276 19.49 -5.96 -6.25
CA MET A 276 19.08 -5.04 -7.29
C MET A 276 19.24 -3.61 -6.80
N ARG A 277 19.85 -2.79 -7.63
CA ARG A 277 20.00 -1.36 -7.35
C ARG A 277 19.10 -0.58 -8.29
N PRO A 278 18.43 0.46 -7.78
CA PRO A 278 17.77 1.40 -8.66
C PRO A 278 18.81 1.94 -9.66
N PRO A 279 18.44 2.22 -10.92
CA PRO A 279 19.38 2.70 -11.94
C PRO A 279 20.12 3.95 -11.45
N ARG A 280 21.41 4.04 -11.76
CA ARG A 280 22.20 5.23 -11.43
C ARG A 280 21.64 6.43 -12.20
N ARG A 281 21.47 7.56 -11.51
CA ARG A 281 21.14 8.83 -12.17
C ARG A 281 22.13 9.11 -13.28
N LEU A 282 21.63 9.50 -14.43
CA LEU A 282 22.40 10.29 -15.38
C LEU A 282 22.76 11.59 -14.65
N GLY A 283 24.07 11.85 -14.53
CA GLY A 283 24.63 12.90 -13.69
C GLY A 283 23.92 14.24 -13.86
N ARG A 284 23.86 15.01 -12.79
CA ARG A 284 23.56 16.44 -12.90
C ARG A 284 24.46 17.02 -13.99
N HIS A 285 23.86 17.52 -15.06
CA HIS A 285 24.58 18.46 -15.89
C HIS A 285 25.07 19.57 -14.94
N SER A 286 26.40 19.62 -14.76
CA SER A 286 27.06 20.74 -14.11
C SER A 286 26.48 22.02 -14.70
N ARG A 287 25.86 22.85 -13.85
CA ARG A 287 25.54 24.22 -14.24
C ARG A 287 26.78 24.80 -14.93
N PRO A 288 26.67 25.38 -16.11
CA PRO A 288 27.77 26.14 -16.65
C PRO A 288 28.10 27.23 -15.64
N ALA A 289 29.37 27.30 -15.24
CA ALA A 289 29.88 28.36 -14.41
C ALA A 289 29.47 29.67 -15.07
N SER A 290 28.71 30.51 -14.37
CA SER A 290 28.42 31.87 -14.79
C SER A 290 29.77 32.56 -14.94
N ALA A 291 30.16 32.81 -16.20
CA ALA A 291 31.24 33.73 -16.51
C ALA A 291 30.90 35.11 -15.93
N LYS A 292 31.85 35.65 -15.18
CA LYS A 292 31.80 36.99 -14.63
C LYS A 292 31.82 38.04 -15.75
#